data_6d0523099a4bfc2a5129912a2335e0a0
#
_entry.id   6d0523099a4bfc2a5129912a2335e0a0
#
_cell.length_a   1.000
_cell.length_b   1.000
_cell.length_c   1.000
_cell.angle_alpha   90.00
_cell.angle_beta   90.00
_cell.angle_gamma   90.00
#
_symmetry.space_group_name_H-M   'P 1'
#
loop_
_entity.id
_entity.type
_entity.pdbx_description
1 polymer ?
#
loop_
_entity_poly.entity_id
_entity_poly.type
_entity_poly.pdbx_seq_one_letter_code
_entity_poly.pdbx_strand_id
1 'polypeptide(L)' 'MASNLTPEYIAILRSMTGAQKLRVAFQMYWGARRLKAARLRLQHPDWSEEQVQQRVKEIFMHATT' A
#
# COMPACT_ATOMS: atom_id res chain seq x y z
N MET A 1 16.59 -15.04 -5.24
CA MET A 1 16.01 -13.76 -4.99
C MET A 1 16.13 -13.33 -3.53
N ALA A 2 16.62 -12.16 -3.30
CA ALA A 2 16.80 -11.69 -1.94
C ALA A 2 15.46 -11.41 -1.27
N SER A 3 15.27 -11.96 -0.12
CA SER A 3 14.14 -11.64 0.73
C SER A 3 14.55 -10.53 1.69
N ASN A 4 13.70 -9.55 1.89
CA ASN A 4 13.93 -8.51 2.89
C ASN A 4 13.59 -8.98 4.30
N LEU A 5 13.19 -10.24 4.44
CA LEU A 5 12.80 -10.81 5.72
C LEU A 5 14.05 -11.36 6.42
N THR A 6 14.68 -10.53 7.23
CA THR A 6 15.80 -10.94 8.07
C THR A 6 15.26 -11.60 9.36
N PRO A 7 16.09 -12.37 10.09
CA PRO A 7 15.67 -12.92 11.38
C PRO A 7 15.21 -11.85 12.36
N GLU A 8 15.86 -10.68 12.36
CA GLU A 8 15.47 -9.56 13.22
C GLU A 8 14.11 -9.03 12.85
N TYR A 9 13.85 -8.88 11.55
CA TYR A 9 12.57 -8.41 11.06
C TYR A 9 11.44 -9.37 11.44
N ILE A 10 11.68 -10.67 11.28
CA ILE A 10 10.70 -11.70 11.64
C ILE A 10 10.44 -11.68 13.14
N ALA A 11 11.47 -11.50 13.95
CA ALA A 11 11.32 -11.43 15.41
C ALA A 11 10.45 -10.23 15.81
N ILE A 12 10.67 -9.07 15.19
CA ILE A 12 9.85 -7.89 15.42
C ILE A 12 8.40 -8.15 15.07
N LEU A 13 8.14 -8.76 13.92
CA LEU A 13 6.78 -9.08 13.52
C LEU A 13 6.09 -10.04 14.48
N ARG A 14 6.84 -11.03 14.99
CA ARG A 14 6.30 -11.99 15.94
C ARG A 14 5.99 -11.38 17.29
N SER A 15 6.73 -10.34 17.68
CA SER A 15 6.52 -9.66 18.96
C SER A 15 5.31 -8.73 18.94
N MET A 16 4.79 -8.41 17.76
CA MET A 16 3.64 -7.52 17.64
C MET A 16 2.36 -8.21 18.04
N THR A 17 1.48 -7.46 18.71
CA THR A 17 0.12 -7.92 18.97
C THR A 17 -0.67 -7.96 17.66
N GLY A 18 -1.80 -8.65 17.66
CA GLY A 18 -2.69 -8.66 16.49
C GLY A 18 -3.12 -7.26 16.08
N ALA A 19 -3.42 -6.39 17.05
CA ALA A 19 -3.79 -5.02 16.80
C ALA A 19 -2.65 -4.22 16.17
N GLN A 20 -1.42 -4.43 16.64
CA GLN A 20 -0.26 -3.76 16.07
C GLN A 20 0.01 -4.21 14.64
N LYS A 21 -0.11 -5.50 14.37
CA LYS A 21 0.06 -6.05 13.01
C LYS A 21 -0.99 -5.47 12.07
N LEU A 22 -2.21 -5.37 12.51
CA LEU A 22 -3.30 -4.80 11.72
C LEU A 22 -3.04 -3.33 11.40
N ARG A 23 -2.56 -2.57 12.39
CA ARG A 23 -2.22 -1.15 12.18
C ARG A 23 -1.12 -0.99 11.14
N VAL A 24 -0.06 -1.80 11.23
CA VAL A 24 1.02 -1.76 10.26
C VAL A 24 0.51 -2.10 8.86
N ALA A 25 -0.32 -3.13 8.76
CA ALA A 25 -0.91 -3.53 7.48
C ALA A 25 -1.75 -2.41 6.87
N PHE A 26 -2.55 -1.71 7.69
CA PHE A 26 -3.32 -0.56 7.23
C PHE A 26 -2.42 0.57 6.73
N GLN A 27 -1.37 0.88 7.48
CA GLN A 27 -0.44 1.94 7.09
C GLN A 27 0.24 1.62 5.76
N MET A 28 0.65 0.36 5.56
CA MET A 28 1.25 -0.07 4.31
C MET A 28 0.27 -0.01 3.15
N TYR A 29 -0.97 -0.43 3.37
CA TYR A 29 -2.00 -0.39 2.35
C TYR A 29 -2.30 1.04 1.90
N TRP A 30 -2.54 1.95 2.86
CA TRP A 30 -2.84 3.34 2.53
C TRP A 30 -1.64 4.07 1.96
N GLY A 31 -0.42 3.71 2.41
CA GLY A 31 0.81 4.24 1.84
C GLY A 31 0.96 3.85 0.38
N ALA A 32 0.68 2.59 0.06
CA ALA A 32 0.74 2.10 -1.32
C ALA A 32 -0.30 2.80 -2.19
N ARG A 33 -1.51 3.03 -1.68
CA ARG A 33 -2.55 3.76 -2.42
C ARG A 33 -2.13 5.18 -2.72
N ARG A 34 -1.56 5.87 -1.74
CA ARG A 34 -1.10 7.26 -1.93
C ARG A 34 0.03 7.34 -2.95
N LEU A 35 0.95 6.39 -2.90
CA LEU A 35 2.05 6.34 -3.87
C LEU A 35 1.53 6.12 -5.28
N LYS A 36 0.57 5.21 -5.44
CA LYS A 36 -0.03 4.95 -6.74
C LYS A 36 -0.77 6.18 -7.27
N ALA A 37 -1.49 6.86 -6.40
CA ALA A 37 -2.20 8.10 -6.78
C ALA A 37 -1.21 9.16 -7.24
N ALA A 38 -0.10 9.34 -6.53
CA ALA A 38 0.93 10.31 -6.92
C ALA A 38 1.49 9.97 -8.30
N ARG A 39 1.74 8.70 -8.57
CA ARG A 39 2.24 8.26 -9.87
C ARG A 39 1.24 8.54 -10.98
N LEU A 40 -0.04 8.27 -10.73
CA LEU A 40 -1.09 8.53 -11.72
C LEU A 40 -1.22 10.02 -12.02
N ARG A 41 -1.07 10.89 -11.01
CA ARG A 41 -1.10 12.33 -11.24
C ARG A 41 0.04 12.78 -12.15
N LEU A 42 1.20 12.18 -12.01
CA LEU A 42 2.34 12.48 -12.89
C LEU A 42 2.14 11.96 -14.31
N GLN A 43 1.55 10.78 -14.45
CA GLN A 43 1.30 10.17 -15.75
C GLN A 43 0.13 10.83 -16.48
N HIS A 44 -0.83 11.36 -15.73
CA HIS A 44 -2.07 11.93 -16.28
C HIS A 44 -2.33 13.30 -15.68
N PRO A 45 -1.52 14.31 -16.04
CA PRO A 45 -1.67 15.64 -15.44
C PRO A 45 -2.99 16.32 -15.79
N ASP A 46 -3.69 15.83 -16.81
CA ASP A 46 -5.01 16.32 -17.22
C ASP A 46 -6.17 15.70 -16.44
N TRP A 47 -5.90 14.68 -15.63
CA TRP A 47 -6.94 14.03 -14.83
C TRP A 47 -7.30 14.87 -13.62
N SER A 48 -8.59 14.90 -13.30
CA SER A 48 -9.04 15.46 -12.04
C SER A 48 -8.64 14.55 -10.88
N GLU A 49 -8.65 15.09 -9.68
CA GLU A 49 -8.37 14.30 -8.49
C GLU A 49 -9.36 13.14 -8.33
N GLU A 50 -10.62 13.40 -8.70
CA GLU A 50 -11.66 12.37 -8.67
C GLU A 50 -11.34 11.22 -9.61
N GLN A 51 -10.86 11.53 -10.80
CA GLN A 51 -10.45 10.50 -11.77
C GLN A 51 -9.26 9.69 -11.26
N VAL A 52 -8.30 10.34 -10.63
CA VAL A 52 -7.14 9.67 -10.03
C VAL A 52 -7.61 8.70 -8.94
N GLN A 53 -8.46 9.16 -8.03
CA GLN A 53 -8.94 8.34 -6.94
C GLN A 53 -9.80 7.16 -7.43
N GLN A 54 -10.59 7.38 -8.45
CA GLN A 54 -11.38 6.33 -9.06
C GLN A 54 -10.49 5.23 -9.65
N ARG A 55 -9.42 5.62 -10.32
CA ARG A 55 -8.49 4.65 -10.90
C ARG A 55 -7.73 3.88 -9.81
N VAL A 56 -7.30 4.56 -8.75
CA VAL A 56 -6.65 3.91 -7.61
C VAL A 56 -7.59 2.85 -7.02
N LYS A 57 -8.83 3.21 -6.81
CA LYS A 57 -9.83 2.29 -6.27
C LYS A 57 -9.97 1.05 -7.15
N GLU A 58 -10.08 1.22 -8.45
CA GLU A 58 -10.19 0.10 -9.39
C GLU A 58 -8.96 -0.82 -9.32
N ILE A 59 -7.77 -0.24 -9.32
CA ILE A 59 -6.53 -1.00 -9.28
C ILE A 59 -6.46 -1.85 -8.01
N PHE A 60 -6.78 -1.26 -6.85
CA PHE A 60 -6.68 -1.98 -5.59
C PHE A 60 -7.82 -2.97 -5.37
N MET A 61 -8.98 -2.74 -5.95
CA MET A 61 -10.06 -3.74 -5.93
C MET A 61 -9.66 -4.99 -6.71
N HIS A 62 -9.05 -4.83 -7.86
CA HIS A 62 -8.65 -5.96 -8.69
C HIS A 62 -7.42 -6.69 -8.14
N ALA A 63 -6.58 -6.00 -7.40
CA ALA A 63 -5.37 -6.59 -6.84
C ALA A 63 -5.67 -7.60 -5.72
N THR A 64 -6.88 -7.57 -5.15
CA THR A 64 -7.26 -8.45 -4.05
C THR A 64 -8.02 -9.70 -4.48
N THR A 65 -8.24 -9.87 -5.74
CA THR A 65 -8.94 -11.05 -6.27
C THR A 65 -8.04 -12.23 -6.58
#